data_cb8076dcba2036246636553bad745317
#
_entry.id   cb8076dcba2036246636553bad745317
#
_cell.length_a   1.000
_cell.length_b   1.000
_cell.length_c   1.000
_cell.angle_alpha   90.00
_cell.angle_beta   90.00
_cell.angle_gamma   90.00
#
_symmetry.space_group_name_H-M   'P 1'
#
loop_
_entity.id
_entity.type
_entity.pdbx_description
1 polymer ?
#
loop_
_entity_poly.entity_id
_entity_poly.type
_entity_poly.pdbx_seq_one_letter_code
_entity_poly.pdbx_strand_id
1 'polypeptide(L)'
;MKKIYDVIIIGAGPAGLFAAYELIEHNKKLNILLLDEGKFAENRFCPMSQNNGKCLNCKPCNILSGYGGAGTFSDGKLNFIPRLGKSDLYKYLSISEAEELIDYTEKVFNKFNMDSNIYPSNMDEAIKIKEEIAKSGASLLVIKQKHLGSDHLPKYIEDFTKYLQSNGVETLSGIHCDKILKKDETYEISYKLKKEEKSLIAKKVIVAPGRTGAKWVQSLAESLNIPYTSQSIEIGVRVEVRKEILKSLTSIIYDPTIFIQTKTYDDQIRTFCTNPGGFVAKENYYGYICVNGHALKDVKSNNSNFAFISKVNLTEPVTNTREYGEAIAKIANTLGGGKPILQTLKDLKRGRRSTEERIKKGFVEPTLKDYVAGDLALVLPHRIITNILEGLEVLDKIIPGVNNGETLLYGPEIKFFSNEIETDNKMKIKDEDIYFIGDGAGKAGNIVTAAAT
;
A
#
# COMPACT_ATOMS: atom_id res chain seq x y z
N MET A 1 40.97 -6.82 -3.40
CA MET A 1 40.11 -6.64 -2.21
C MET A 1 38.68 -6.40 -2.68
N LYS A 2 37.65 -6.95 -2.01
CA LYS A 2 36.27 -6.60 -2.30
C LYS A 2 36.04 -5.12 -1.95
N LYS A 3 35.24 -4.39 -2.75
CA LYS A 3 34.84 -3.00 -2.48
C LYS A 3 34.02 -2.97 -1.18
N ILE A 4 34.38 -2.06 -0.27
CA ILE A 4 33.62 -1.82 0.97
C ILE A 4 32.82 -0.54 0.77
N TYR A 5 31.49 -0.63 0.96
CA TYR A 5 30.60 0.51 0.94
C TYR A 5 30.47 1.11 2.34
N ASP A 6 30.32 2.42 2.43
CA ASP A 6 29.98 3.07 3.70
C ASP A 6 28.54 2.71 4.10
N VAL A 7 27.62 2.69 3.12
CA VAL A 7 26.22 2.29 3.34
C VAL A 7 25.72 1.44 2.17
N ILE A 8 25.06 0.33 2.47
CA ILE A 8 24.24 -0.42 1.50
C ILE A 8 22.78 -0.27 1.91
N ILE A 9 21.95 0.16 0.95
CA ILE A 9 20.51 0.32 1.11
C ILE A 9 19.83 -0.81 0.32
N ILE A 10 19.05 -1.65 1.00
CA ILE A 10 18.34 -2.80 0.44
C ILE A 10 16.87 -2.45 0.24
N GLY A 11 16.46 -2.25 -1.00
CA GLY A 11 15.14 -1.82 -1.41
C GLY A 11 15.12 -0.36 -1.86
N ALA A 12 14.71 -0.14 -3.12
CA ALA A 12 14.66 1.16 -3.77
C ALA A 12 13.22 1.73 -3.85
N GLY A 13 12.38 1.42 -2.86
CA GLY A 13 11.08 2.07 -2.64
C GLY A 13 11.25 3.49 -2.10
N PRO A 14 10.14 4.19 -1.74
CA PRO A 14 10.23 5.56 -1.21
C PRO A 14 11.21 5.71 -0.05
N ALA A 15 11.20 4.80 0.92
CA ALA A 15 12.13 4.83 2.06
C ALA A 15 13.60 4.76 1.62
N GLY A 16 13.96 3.79 0.74
CA GLY A 16 15.34 3.63 0.28
C GLY A 16 15.82 4.76 -0.63
N LEU A 17 14.95 5.29 -1.51
CA LEU A 17 15.28 6.44 -2.36
C LEU A 17 15.56 7.69 -1.53
N PHE A 18 14.72 7.98 -0.53
CA PHE A 18 14.90 9.12 0.36
C PHE A 18 16.11 8.94 1.27
N ALA A 19 16.34 7.75 1.82
CA ALA A 19 17.56 7.47 2.56
C ALA A 19 18.82 7.73 1.74
N ALA A 20 18.87 7.28 0.47
CA ALA A 20 19.98 7.57 -0.43
C ALA A 20 20.14 9.08 -0.70
N TYR A 21 19.01 9.77 -0.90
CA TYR A 21 18.96 11.22 -1.10
C TYR A 21 19.55 11.97 0.09
N GLU A 22 19.08 11.70 1.29
CA GLU A 22 19.56 12.37 2.50
C GLU A 22 21.06 12.13 2.73
N LEU A 23 21.53 10.91 2.53
CA LEU A 23 22.94 10.59 2.71
C LEU A 23 23.84 11.40 1.77
N ILE A 24 23.47 11.58 0.50
CA ILE A 24 24.29 12.37 -0.45
C ILE A 24 24.17 13.90 -0.23
N GLU A 25 22.99 14.38 0.19
CA GLU A 25 22.83 15.81 0.52
C GLU A 25 23.70 16.20 1.73
N HIS A 26 23.84 15.31 2.71
CA HIS A 26 24.66 15.55 3.89
C HIS A 26 26.15 15.26 3.68
N ASN A 27 26.51 14.25 2.89
CA ASN A 27 27.90 13.88 2.65
C ASN A 27 28.13 13.19 1.30
N LYS A 28 28.54 13.97 0.31
CA LYS A 28 28.83 13.49 -1.06
C LYS A 28 30.05 12.56 -1.18
N LYS A 29 30.82 12.36 -0.10
CA LYS A 29 32.02 11.49 -0.10
C LYS A 29 31.68 10.03 0.26
N LEU A 30 30.45 9.75 0.69
CA LEU A 30 30.04 8.40 1.04
C LEU A 30 29.97 7.49 -0.19
N ASN A 31 30.52 6.28 -0.04
CA ASN A 31 30.31 5.21 -1.02
C ASN A 31 28.99 4.52 -0.70
N ILE A 32 27.94 4.87 -1.42
CA ILE A 32 26.58 4.36 -1.21
C ILE A 32 26.21 3.43 -2.35
N LEU A 33 25.63 2.27 -1.99
CA LEU A 33 24.99 1.35 -2.92
C LEU A 33 23.50 1.23 -2.58
N LEU A 34 22.66 1.53 -3.56
CA LEU A 34 21.21 1.29 -3.50
C LEU A 34 20.87 0.11 -4.40
N LEU A 35 20.23 -0.92 -3.86
CA LEU A 35 19.89 -2.13 -4.61
C LEU A 35 18.42 -2.53 -4.42
N ASP A 36 17.86 -3.17 -5.46
CA ASP A 36 16.50 -3.71 -5.44
C ASP A 36 16.41 -5.03 -6.19
N GLU A 37 15.53 -5.92 -5.75
CA GLU A 37 15.26 -7.20 -6.42
C GLU A 37 14.57 -7.04 -7.77
N GLY A 38 13.81 -5.97 -7.95
CA GLY A 38 13.11 -5.65 -9.19
C GLY A 38 13.94 -4.77 -10.12
N LYS A 39 13.28 -4.28 -11.17
CA LYS A 39 13.89 -3.48 -12.24
C LYS A 39 13.87 -1.98 -11.93
N PHE A 40 14.64 -1.20 -12.68
CA PHE A 40 14.48 0.25 -12.75
C PHE A 40 13.10 0.63 -13.25
N ALA A 41 12.59 1.80 -12.86
CA ALA A 41 11.20 2.21 -13.09
C ALA A 41 10.79 2.15 -14.57
N GLU A 42 11.65 2.61 -15.47
CA GLU A 42 11.45 2.62 -16.92
C GLU A 42 11.40 1.22 -17.55
N ASN A 43 11.93 0.20 -16.87
CA ASN A 43 11.94 -1.19 -17.30
C ASN A 43 10.88 -2.06 -16.61
N ARG A 44 10.05 -1.48 -15.77
CA ARG A 44 8.97 -2.16 -15.07
C ARG A 44 7.71 -2.16 -15.92
N PHE A 45 7.30 -3.33 -16.32
CA PHE A 45 6.12 -3.53 -17.15
C PHE A 45 5.37 -4.78 -16.68
N CYS A 46 4.05 -4.66 -16.50
CA CYS A 46 3.21 -5.82 -16.19
C CYS A 46 2.75 -6.52 -17.47
N PRO A 47 3.16 -7.77 -17.72
CA PRO A 47 2.77 -8.49 -18.93
C PRO A 47 1.27 -8.84 -18.98
N MET A 48 0.53 -8.61 -17.90
CA MET A 48 -0.91 -8.85 -17.83
C MET A 48 -1.68 -8.06 -18.91
N SER A 49 -1.24 -6.83 -19.23
CA SER A 49 -1.84 -6.01 -20.29
C SER A 49 -1.74 -6.66 -21.68
N GLN A 50 -0.70 -7.48 -21.92
CA GLN A 50 -0.49 -8.19 -23.18
C GLN A 50 -1.05 -9.64 -23.15
N ASN A 51 -1.40 -10.16 -21.96
CA ASN A 51 -1.85 -11.53 -21.77
C ASN A 51 -3.35 -11.62 -21.44
N ASN A 52 -4.18 -10.90 -22.17
CA ASN A 52 -5.64 -10.88 -21.98
C ASN A 52 -6.09 -10.71 -20.52
N GLY A 53 -5.37 -9.89 -19.76
CA GLY A 53 -5.65 -9.64 -18.35
C GLY A 53 -5.24 -10.76 -17.38
N LYS A 54 -4.58 -11.82 -17.80
CA LYS A 54 -4.12 -12.90 -16.92
C LYS A 54 -2.78 -12.58 -16.28
N CYS A 55 -2.70 -12.70 -14.95
CA CYS A 55 -1.47 -12.56 -14.21
C CYS A 55 -0.53 -13.74 -14.46
N LEU A 56 0.76 -13.46 -14.74
CA LEU A 56 1.78 -14.48 -14.98
C LEU A 56 2.56 -14.88 -13.72
N ASN A 57 2.20 -14.37 -12.54
CA ASN A 57 2.90 -14.63 -11.27
C ASN A 57 4.43 -14.39 -11.36
N CYS A 58 4.83 -13.27 -11.98
CA CYS A 58 6.25 -12.90 -12.13
C CYS A 58 6.96 -12.87 -10.79
N LYS A 59 8.22 -13.31 -10.77
CA LYS A 59 9.08 -13.29 -9.58
C LYS A 59 10.42 -12.61 -9.92
N PRO A 60 10.68 -11.41 -9.37
CA PRO A 60 9.76 -10.55 -8.57
C PRO A 60 8.61 -9.98 -9.43
N CYS A 61 7.54 -9.53 -8.76
CA CYS A 61 6.41 -8.88 -9.43
C CYS A 61 6.82 -7.48 -9.89
N ASN A 62 6.74 -7.21 -11.20
CA ASN A 62 7.13 -5.91 -11.76
C ASN A 62 6.28 -4.72 -11.26
N ILE A 63 5.08 -4.96 -10.70
CA ILE A 63 4.23 -3.91 -10.13
C ILE A 63 4.62 -3.60 -8.68
N LEU A 64 5.00 -4.63 -7.91
CA LEU A 64 5.22 -4.49 -6.46
C LEU A 64 6.69 -4.27 -6.11
N SER A 65 7.65 -4.79 -6.91
CA SER A 65 9.09 -4.72 -6.64
C SER A 65 9.82 -3.93 -7.71
N GLY A 66 10.89 -3.25 -7.33
CA GLY A 66 11.76 -2.43 -8.18
C GLY A 66 11.83 -0.98 -7.73
N TYR A 67 12.59 -0.19 -8.44
CA TYR A 67 12.80 1.24 -8.14
C TYR A 67 11.47 1.99 -8.08
N GLY A 68 11.27 2.74 -7.00
CA GLY A 68 10.01 3.39 -6.61
C GLY A 68 9.05 2.47 -5.83
N GLY A 69 9.37 1.17 -5.70
CA GLY A 69 8.55 0.21 -4.95
C GLY A 69 7.16 0.01 -5.53
N ALA A 70 6.24 -0.52 -4.72
CA ALA A 70 4.83 -0.70 -5.09
C ALA A 70 4.11 0.64 -5.36
N GLY A 71 4.63 1.74 -4.80
CA GLY A 71 4.08 3.09 -4.99
C GLY A 71 4.09 3.55 -6.45
N THR A 72 5.07 3.13 -7.26
CA THR A 72 5.22 3.53 -8.68
C THR A 72 4.00 3.19 -9.54
N PHE A 73 3.29 2.13 -9.24
CA PHE A 73 2.10 1.70 -9.98
C PHE A 73 0.81 1.77 -9.15
N SER A 74 0.87 2.49 -8.02
CA SER A 74 -0.32 2.86 -7.26
C SER A 74 -1.05 4.04 -7.92
N ASP A 75 -2.08 4.55 -7.27
CA ASP A 75 -2.78 5.77 -7.69
C ASP A 75 -1.97 7.07 -7.49
N GLY A 76 -0.79 6.98 -6.89
CA GLY A 76 0.11 8.11 -6.67
C GLY A 76 -0.43 9.13 -5.67
N LYS A 77 -1.17 8.69 -4.67
CA LYS A 77 -1.64 9.55 -3.57
C LYS A 77 -0.52 9.81 -2.57
N LEU A 78 -0.20 11.06 -2.37
CA LEU A 78 0.69 11.52 -1.32
C LEU A 78 -0.16 12.09 -0.17
N ASN A 79 -0.13 11.43 0.99
CA ASN A 79 -0.86 11.82 2.18
C ASN A 79 0.12 12.46 3.17
N PHE A 80 0.08 13.79 3.31
CA PHE A 80 0.99 14.56 4.14
C PHE A 80 0.44 14.66 5.57
N ILE A 81 0.67 13.61 6.33
CA ILE A 81 0.27 13.51 7.75
C ILE A 81 1.23 12.55 8.47
N PRO A 82 1.69 12.88 9.70
CA PRO A 82 2.57 12.01 10.47
C PRO A 82 1.94 10.67 10.89
N ARG A 83 0.61 10.64 11.05
CA ARG A 83 -0.12 9.45 11.50
C ARG A 83 -1.28 9.10 10.58
N LEU A 84 -1.21 7.92 9.95
CA LEU A 84 -2.27 7.40 9.09
C LEU A 84 -2.29 5.86 9.14
N GLY A 85 -3.38 5.30 9.62
CA GLY A 85 -3.51 3.85 9.80
C GLY A 85 -2.49 3.32 10.81
N LYS A 86 -1.58 2.49 10.34
CA LYS A 86 -0.49 1.94 11.17
C LYS A 86 0.79 2.78 11.17
N SER A 87 0.93 3.67 10.22
CA SER A 87 2.03 4.64 10.24
C SER A 87 1.82 5.64 11.36
N ASP A 88 2.79 5.77 12.24
CA ASP A 88 2.72 6.69 13.38
C ASP A 88 4.13 7.19 13.74
N LEU A 89 4.48 8.34 13.17
CA LEU A 89 5.78 8.98 13.46
C LEU A 89 5.87 9.55 14.87
N TYR A 90 4.71 9.80 15.53
CA TYR A 90 4.70 10.26 16.93
C TYR A 90 5.22 9.22 17.93
N LYS A 91 5.38 7.96 17.52
CA LYS A 91 6.08 6.95 18.30
C LYS A 91 7.57 7.25 18.47
N TYR A 92 8.16 8.01 17.55
CA TYR A 92 9.61 8.24 17.44
C TYR A 92 10.00 9.71 17.60
N LEU A 93 9.09 10.63 17.30
CA LEU A 93 9.32 12.06 17.24
C LEU A 93 8.24 12.80 18.03
N SER A 94 8.58 14.01 18.50
CA SER A 94 7.58 14.95 19.01
C SER A 94 6.60 15.38 17.90
N ILE A 95 5.49 15.99 18.27
CA ILE A 95 4.48 16.46 17.29
C ILE A 95 5.10 17.43 16.30
N SER A 96 5.86 18.43 16.79
CA SER A 96 6.50 19.45 15.94
C SER A 96 7.50 18.83 14.97
N GLU A 97 8.40 17.97 15.48
CA GLU A 97 9.42 17.29 14.65
C GLU A 97 8.78 16.42 13.57
N ALA A 98 7.71 15.71 13.90
CA ALA A 98 7.00 14.86 12.94
C ALA A 98 6.30 15.68 11.83
N GLU A 99 5.69 16.82 12.18
CA GLU A 99 5.07 17.72 11.21
C GLU A 99 6.12 18.39 10.33
N GLU A 100 7.21 18.91 10.90
CA GLU A 100 8.34 19.49 10.16
C GLU A 100 8.96 18.48 9.18
N LEU A 101 9.08 17.21 9.59
CA LEU A 101 9.60 16.13 8.74
C LEU A 101 8.65 15.83 7.56
N ILE A 102 7.34 15.85 7.77
CA ILE A 102 6.36 15.69 6.69
C ILE A 102 6.43 16.86 5.69
N ASP A 103 6.54 18.09 6.19
CA ASP A 103 6.70 19.28 5.34
C ASP A 103 8.02 19.26 4.56
N TYR A 104 9.10 18.81 5.19
CA TYR A 104 10.37 18.58 4.50
C TYR A 104 10.25 17.50 3.41
N THR A 105 9.62 16.40 3.73
CA THR A 105 9.38 15.30 2.78
C THR A 105 8.59 15.79 1.55
N GLU A 106 7.58 16.66 1.76
CA GLU A 106 6.85 17.29 0.64
C GLU A 106 7.77 18.15 -0.25
N LYS A 107 8.66 18.93 0.36
CA LYS A 107 9.61 19.75 -0.41
C LYS A 107 10.51 18.89 -1.29
N VAL A 108 10.95 17.73 -0.78
CA VAL A 108 11.76 16.79 -1.56
C VAL A 108 10.94 16.19 -2.71
N PHE A 109 9.69 15.75 -2.48
CA PHE A 109 8.82 15.29 -3.56
C PHE A 109 8.65 16.36 -4.64
N ASN A 110 8.39 17.61 -4.26
CA ASN A 110 8.22 18.72 -5.20
C ASN A 110 9.49 19.00 -6.01
N LYS A 111 10.71 18.85 -5.41
CA LYS A 111 12.00 18.96 -6.11
C LYS A 111 12.10 18.00 -7.29
N PHE A 112 11.46 16.85 -7.22
CA PHE A 112 11.42 15.83 -8.28
C PHE A 112 10.12 15.86 -9.10
N ASN A 113 9.47 17.02 -9.19
CA ASN A 113 8.23 17.25 -9.96
C ASN A 113 7.02 16.40 -9.50
N MET A 114 7.10 15.77 -8.32
CA MET A 114 5.99 15.04 -7.72
C MET A 114 5.02 16.01 -7.05
N ASP A 115 4.49 16.93 -7.83
CA ASP A 115 3.58 17.99 -7.41
C ASP A 115 2.27 17.95 -8.20
N SER A 116 1.19 18.35 -7.53
CA SER A 116 -0.14 18.41 -8.12
C SER A 116 -1.08 19.28 -7.26
N ASN A 117 -2.35 19.40 -7.67
CA ASN A 117 -3.36 20.08 -6.88
C ASN A 117 -3.44 19.49 -5.47
N ILE A 118 -3.54 20.38 -4.49
CA ILE A 118 -3.69 20.03 -3.07
C ILE A 118 -5.17 19.78 -2.78
N TYR A 119 -5.44 18.75 -2.00
CA TYR A 119 -6.72 18.47 -1.38
C TYR A 119 -6.56 18.51 0.14
N PRO A 120 -7.59 18.92 0.90
CA PRO A 120 -8.87 19.44 0.41
C PRO A 120 -8.70 20.66 -0.49
N SER A 121 -9.51 20.73 -1.57
CA SER A 121 -9.53 21.90 -2.46
C SER A 121 -10.08 23.15 -1.76
N ASN A 122 -10.87 22.95 -0.71
CA ASN A 122 -11.40 23.98 0.19
C ASN A 122 -11.44 23.41 1.62
N MET A 123 -10.63 23.98 2.53
CA MET A 123 -10.52 23.48 3.89
C MET A 123 -11.79 23.77 4.73
N ASP A 124 -12.41 24.94 4.57
CA ASP A 124 -13.61 25.28 5.33
C ASP A 124 -14.79 24.36 4.95
N GLU A 125 -14.89 24.02 3.68
CA GLU A 125 -15.88 23.07 3.19
C GLU A 125 -15.59 21.64 3.69
N ALA A 126 -14.35 21.24 3.72
CA ALA A 126 -13.94 19.94 4.27
C ALA A 126 -14.24 19.82 5.77
N ILE A 127 -14.09 20.91 6.54
CA ILE A 127 -14.46 20.96 7.95
C ILE A 127 -15.97 20.82 8.12
N LYS A 128 -16.78 21.53 7.32
CA LYS A 128 -18.26 21.38 7.33
C LYS A 128 -18.68 19.95 6.99
N ILE A 129 -18.06 19.34 5.98
CA ILE A 129 -18.30 17.93 5.61
C ILE A 129 -17.96 17.02 6.80
N LYS A 130 -16.85 17.25 7.49
CA LYS A 130 -16.46 16.48 8.68
C LYS A 130 -17.51 16.58 9.79
N GLU A 131 -18.05 17.76 10.03
CA GLU A 131 -19.11 17.99 11.02
C GLU A 131 -20.42 17.27 10.63
N GLU A 132 -20.82 17.32 9.36
CA GLU A 132 -22.00 16.60 8.86
C GLU A 132 -21.83 15.07 8.97
N ILE A 133 -20.65 14.55 8.65
CA ILE A 133 -20.33 13.13 8.80
C ILE A 133 -20.41 12.70 10.27
N ALA A 134 -19.97 13.55 11.20
CA ALA A 134 -20.05 13.26 12.63
C ALA A 134 -21.49 13.09 13.12
N LYS A 135 -22.45 13.84 12.57
CA LYS A 135 -23.89 13.71 12.88
C LYS A 135 -24.45 12.33 12.47
N SER A 136 -23.82 11.66 11.50
CA SER A 136 -24.21 10.33 11.05
C SER A 136 -23.59 9.20 11.88
N GLY A 137 -22.85 9.51 12.95
CA GLY A 137 -22.16 8.54 13.79
C GLY A 137 -20.87 7.99 13.17
N ALA A 138 -20.29 8.70 12.20
CA ALA A 138 -19.03 8.38 11.58
C ALA A 138 -17.99 9.48 11.80
N SER A 139 -16.72 9.23 11.49
CA SER A 139 -15.69 10.25 11.57
C SER A 139 -14.88 10.33 10.27
N LEU A 140 -14.61 11.56 9.81
CA LEU A 140 -13.80 11.83 8.64
C LEU A 140 -12.41 12.31 9.06
N LEU A 141 -11.38 11.68 8.51
CA LEU A 141 -10.02 12.17 8.62
C LEU A 141 -9.73 13.13 7.46
N VAL A 142 -9.54 14.41 7.78
CA VAL A 142 -9.13 15.44 6.80
C VAL A 142 -7.61 15.46 6.74
N ILE A 143 -7.05 15.22 5.56
CA ILE A 143 -5.60 15.10 5.33
C ILE A 143 -5.22 15.95 4.14
N LYS A 144 -4.08 16.65 4.21
CA LYS A 144 -3.46 17.26 3.04
C LYS A 144 -3.01 16.16 2.08
N GLN A 145 -3.52 16.18 0.86
CA GLN A 145 -3.27 15.14 -0.15
C GLN A 145 -2.88 15.76 -1.48
N LYS A 146 -2.01 15.04 -2.24
CA LYS A 146 -1.77 15.27 -3.65
C LYS A 146 -2.03 13.98 -4.42
N HIS A 147 -2.50 14.09 -5.66
CA HIS A 147 -2.72 12.95 -6.54
C HIS A 147 -1.88 13.10 -7.82
N LEU A 148 -0.90 12.23 -7.98
CA LEU A 148 0.07 12.28 -9.09
C LEU A 148 -0.41 11.49 -10.31
N GLY A 149 -1.25 10.47 -10.10
CA GLY A 149 -1.68 9.51 -11.13
C GLY A 149 -0.66 8.40 -11.38
N SER A 150 -1.15 7.19 -11.66
CA SER A 150 -0.31 6.02 -11.91
C SER A 150 0.50 6.13 -13.22
N ASP A 151 0.03 6.93 -14.15
CA ASP A 151 0.58 7.17 -15.50
C ASP A 151 1.86 8.01 -15.47
N HIS A 152 2.03 8.91 -14.50
CA HIS A 152 3.18 9.81 -14.40
C HIS A 152 4.29 9.32 -13.44
N LEU A 153 3.96 8.48 -12.48
CA LEU A 153 4.89 8.04 -11.43
C LEU A 153 6.19 7.39 -11.94
N PRO A 154 6.17 6.49 -12.96
CA PRO A 154 7.41 5.90 -13.45
C PRO A 154 8.46 6.92 -13.88
N LYS A 155 8.02 8.03 -14.52
CA LYS A 155 8.92 9.10 -14.96
C LYS A 155 9.54 9.85 -13.80
N TYR A 156 8.74 10.20 -12.77
CA TYR A 156 9.27 10.87 -11.58
C TYR A 156 10.32 10.02 -10.85
N ILE A 157 10.09 8.71 -10.74
CA ILE A 157 11.03 7.78 -10.11
C ILE A 157 12.30 7.61 -10.95
N GLU A 158 12.17 7.57 -12.27
CA GLU A 158 13.34 7.57 -13.18
C GLU A 158 14.20 8.81 -12.96
N ASP A 159 13.60 10.00 -12.93
CA ASP A 159 14.31 11.26 -12.74
C ASP A 159 14.98 11.34 -11.35
N PHE A 160 14.29 10.88 -10.31
CA PHE A 160 14.88 10.79 -8.97
C PHE A 160 16.08 9.82 -8.95
N THR A 161 15.95 8.65 -9.56
CA THR A 161 17.04 7.65 -9.63
C THR A 161 18.25 8.22 -10.38
N LYS A 162 18.04 8.90 -11.51
CA LYS A 162 19.11 9.57 -12.27
C LYS A 162 19.81 10.65 -11.46
N TYR A 163 19.07 11.41 -10.66
CA TYR A 163 19.65 12.38 -9.75
C TYR A 163 20.60 11.72 -8.75
N LEU A 164 20.18 10.62 -8.11
CA LEU A 164 21.03 9.87 -7.17
C LEU A 164 22.30 9.34 -7.85
N GLN A 165 22.18 8.76 -9.05
CA GLN A 165 23.29 8.24 -9.84
C GLN A 165 24.30 9.37 -10.21
N SER A 166 23.80 10.53 -10.66
CA SER A 166 24.64 11.66 -11.02
C SER A 166 25.35 12.30 -9.83
N ASN A 167 24.87 12.04 -8.60
CA ASN A 167 25.50 12.48 -7.36
C ASN A 167 26.29 11.37 -6.63
N GLY A 168 26.63 10.27 -7.33
CA GLY A 168 27.58 9.27 -6.86
C GLY A 168 26.97 8.06 -6.15
N VAL A 169 25.65 7.91 -6.11
CA VAL A 169 25.02 6.68 -5.61
C VAL A 169 25.14 5.58 -6.66
N GLU A 170 25.79 4.49 -6.32
CA GLU A 170 25.78 3.29 -7.16
C GLU A 170 24.42 2.57 -7.04
N THR A 171 23.85 2.14 -8.15
CA THR A 171 22.53 1.53 -8.19
C THR A 171 22.56 0.18 -8.90
N LEU A 172 21.94 -0.83 -8.28
CA LEU A 172 21.82 -2.18 -8.83
C LEU A 172 20.37 -2.64 -8.83
N SER A 173 19.93 -3.24 -9.92
CA SER A 173 18.61 -3.85 -10.08
C SER A 173 18.70 -5.35 -10.30
N GLY A 174 17.63 -6.10 -9.96
CA GLY A 174 17.60 -7.55 -10.09
C GLY A 174 18.44 -8.28 -9.04
N ILE A 175 18.69 -7.65 -7.89
CA ILE A 175 19.52 -8.18 -6.79
C ILE A 175 18.62 -8.57 -5.62
N HIS A 176 18.40 -9.86 -5.46
CA HIS A 176 17.69 -10.40 -4.30
C HIS A 176 18.69 -10.73 -3.19
N CYS A 177 18.58 -10.04 -2.05
CA CYS A 177 19.39 -10.28 -0.87
C CYS A 177 18.86 -11.49 -0.10
N ASP A 178 19.74 -12.45 0.19
CA ASP A 178 19.41 -13.65 0.96
C ASP A 178 19.64 -13.42 2.46
N LYS A 179 20.87 -13.00 2.84
CA LYS A 179 21.32 -12.92 4.25
C LYS A 179 22.18 -11.69 4.48
N ILE A 180 22.17 -11.23 5.72
CA ILE A 180 23.08 -10.22 6.26
C ILE A 180 23.82 -10.88 7.43
N LEU A 181 25.15 -10.89 7.37
CA LEU A 181 26.02 -11.47 8.40
C LEU A 181 26.99 -10.41 8.91
N LYS A 182 27.07 -10.25 10.23
CA LYS A 182 28.09 -9.40 10.85
C LYS A 182 29.47 -10.05 10.71
N LYS A 183 30.46 -9.27 10.30
CA LYS A 183 31.87 -9.64 10.23
C LYS A 183 32.72 -8.52 10.80
N ASP A 184 33.15 -8.67 12.02
CA ASP A 184 33.87 -7.64 12.78
C ASP A 184 33.09 -6.30 12.76
N GLU A 185 33.65 -5.26 12.20
CA GLU A 185 33.06 -3.92 12.09
C GLU A 185 32.26 -3.70 10.77
N THR A 186 31.96 -4.79 10.03
CA THR A 186 31.28 -4.73 8.74
C THR A 186 30.18 -5.78 8.63
N TYR A 187 29.34 -5.63 7.59
CA TYR A 187 28.30 -6.59 7.26
C TYR A 187 28.55 -7.16 5.88
N GLU A 188 28.49 -8.49 5.77
CA GLU A 188 28.46 -9.19 4.49
C GLU A 188 27.03 -9.46 4.10
N ILE A 189 26.61 -8.93 2.95
CA ILE A 189 25.29 -9.11 2.36
C ILE A 189 25.40 -10.13 1.24
N SER A 190 24.85 -11.31 1.43
CA SER A 190 24.82 -12.37 0.42
C SER A 190 23.63 -12.19 -0.53
N TYR A 191 23.86 -12.41 -1.84
CA TYR A 191 22.82 -12.35 -2.84
C TYR A 191 23.09 -13.34 -3.98
N LYS A 192 22.04 -13.67 -4.75
CA LYS A 192 22.13 -14.54 -5.93
C LYS A 192 22.00 -13.73 -7.21
N LEU A 193 22.95 -13.94 -8.12
CA LEU A 193 22.91 -13.41 -9.47
C LEU A 193 23.07 -14.56 -10.46
N LYS A 194 22.04 -14.84 -11.28
CA LYS A 194 22.08 -15.96 -12.27
C LYS A 194 22.53 -17.31 -11.70
N LYS A 195 22.07 -17.66 -10.49
CA LYS A 195 22.42 -18.87 -9.71
C LYS A 195 23.81 -18.86 -9.04
N GLU A 196 24.62 -17.84 -9.20
CA GLU A 196 25.88 -17.67 -8.48
C GLU A 196 25.65 -16.91 -7.18
N GLU A 197 26.20 -17.43 -6.08
CA GLU A 197 26.23 -16.71 -4.80
C GLU A 197 27.35 -15.67 -4.85
N LYS A 198 26.99 -14.44 -4.54
CA LYS A 198 27.90 -13.29 -4.46
C LYS A 198 27.68 -12.57 -3.15
N SER A 199 28.65 -11.74 -2.74
CA SER A 199 28.51 -10.93 -1.55
C SER A 199 29.03 -9.51 -1.74
N LEU A 200 28.41 -8.61 -1.00
CA LEU A 200 28.77 -7.20 -0.86
C LEU A 200 29.19 -6.95 0.59
N ILE A 201 30.02 -5.95 0.81
CA ILE A 201 30.49 -5.59 2.17
C ILE A 201 30.12 -4.14 2.45
N ALA A 202 29.52 -3.86 3.59
CA ALA A 202 29.16 -2.53 4.05
C ALA A 202 29.54 -2.30 5.50
N LYS A 203 29.80 -1.03 5.87
CA LYS A 203 29.93 -0.62 7.27
C LYS A 203 28.56 -0.47 7.95
N LYS A 204 27.55 -0.01 7.19
CA LYS A 204 26.18 0.18 7.65
C LYS A 204 25.19 -0.37 6.63
N VAL A 205 24.05 -0.87 7.12
CA VAL A 205 23.00 -1.43 6.25
C VAL A 205 21.66 -0.78 6.56
N ILE A 206 20.96 -0.33 5.53
CA ILE A 206 19.57 0.14 5.63
C ILE A 206 18.66 -0.88 4.94
N VAL A 207 17.71 -1.44 5.69
CA VAL A 207 16.79 -2.48 5.25
C VAL A 207 15.43 -1.86 4.95
N ALA A 208 15.10 -1.69 3.66
CA ALA A 208 13.91 -0.98 3.17
C ALA A 208 13.14 -1.75 2.07
N PRO A 209 12.93 -3.08 2.15
CA PRO A 209 12.47 -3.90 1.02
C PRO A 209 10.97 -3.76 0.71
N GLY A 210 10.25 -2.88 1.41
CA GLY A 210 8.81 -2.70 1.25
C GLY A 210 8.00 -3.94 1.65
N ARG A 211 6.70 -3.92 1.34
CA ARG A 211 5.78 -4.99 1.78
C ARG A 211 6.05 -6.36 1.15
N THR A 212 6.60 -6.42 -0.05
CA THR A 212 6.96 -7.69 -0.70
C THR A 212 8.09 -8.40 0.03
N GLY A 213 8.98 -7.65 0.67
CA GLY A 213 10.07 -8.17 1.49
C GLY A 213 9.71 -8.46 2.94
N ALA A 214 8.45 -8.28 3.37
CA ALA A 214 8.08 -8.43 4.78
C ALA A 214 8.36 -9.83 5.36
N LYS A 215 8.20 -10.90 4.58
CA LYS A 215 8.57 -12.26 5.01
C LYS A 215 10.08 -12.41 5.18
N TRP A 216 10.85 -11.83 4.26
CA TRP A 216 12.32 -11.83 4.38
C TRP A 216 12.80 -11.01 5.57
N VAL A 217 12.20 -9.83 5.81
CA VAL A 217 12.50 -9.01 7.01
C VAL A 217 12.22 -9.77 8.29
N GLN A 218 11.12 -10.50 8.38
CA GLN A 218 10.81 -11.35 9.54
C GLN A 218 11.89 -12.41 9.74
N SER A 219 12.24 -13.16 8.69
CA SER A 219 13.30 -14.18 8.77
C SER A 219 14.67 -13.58 9.12
N LEU A 220 14.96 -12.37 8.62
CA LEU A 220 16.17 -11.63 8.97
C LEU A 220 16.17 -11.24 10.45
N ALA A 221 15.06 -10.71 10.97
CA ALA A 221 14.92 -10.37 12.38
C ALA A 221 15.09 -11.60 13.27
N GLU A 222 14.48 -12.73 12.92
CA GLU A 222 14.65 -14.02 13.62
C GLU A 222 16.11 -14.47 13.62
N SER A 223 16.81 -14.37 12.48
CA SER A 223 18.22 -14.78 12.36
C SER A 223 19.18 -13.87 13.15
N LEU A 224 18.81 -12.63 13.39
CA LEU A 224 19.56 -11.65 14.17
C LEU A 224 19.06 -11.52 15.62
N ASN A 225 18.09 -12.35 16.03
CA ASN A 225 17.43 -12.29 17.34
C ASN A 225 16.83 -10.90 17.67
N ILE A 226 16.27 -10.21 16.65
CA ILE A 226 15.62 -8.92 16.82
C ILE A 226 14.14 -9.15 17.12
N PRO A 227 13.61 -8.59 18.23
CA PRO A 227 12.18 -8.65 18.52
C PRO A 227 11.33 -7.94 17.46
N TYR A 228 10.12 -8.46 17.24
CA TYR A 228 9.13 -7.82 16.39
C TYR A 228 7.71 -8.09 16.92
N THR A 229 6.78 -7.20 16.55
CA THR A 229 5.37 -7.31 16.94
C THR A 229 4.50 -7.50 15.70
N SER A 230 3.62 -8.50 15.71
CA SER A 230 2.63 -8.71 14.67
C SER A 230 1.59 -7.60 14.68
N GLN A 231 1.19 -7.13 13.50
CA GLN A 231 0.17 -6.10 13.37
C GLN A 231 -1.19 -6.70 12.98
N SER A 232 -2.28 -5.97 13.27
CA SER A 232 -3.62 -6.36 12.83
C SER A 232 -3.73 -6.40 11.31
N ILE A 233 -4.77 -7.05 10.80
CA ILE A 233 -5.09 -7.11 9.36
C ILE A 233 -6.41 -6.37 9.11
N GLU A 234 -6.58 -5.83 7.91
CA GLU A 234 -7.87 -5.27 7.48
C GLU A 234 -8.40 -6.06 6.28
N ILE A 235 -9.65 -6.45 6.33
CA ILE A 235 -10.31 -7.32 5.35
C ILE A 235 -11.67 -6.75 4.97
N GLY A 236 -12.00 -6.80 3.70
CA GLY A 236 -13.30 -6.36 3.20
C GLY A 236 -13.42 -6.52 1.68
N VAL A 237 -13.99 -5.50 1.06
CA VAL A 237 -14.33 -5.50 -0.37
C VAL A 237 -13.90 -4.19 -1.03
N ARG A 238 -13.72 -4.22 -2.35
CA ARG A 238 -13.69 -3.04 -3.19
C ARG A 238 -15.11 -2.72 -3.62
N VAL A 239 -15.58 -1.54 -3.30
CA VAL A 239 -16.90 -1.03 -3.67
C VAL A 239 -16.76 -0.21 -4.95
N GLU A 240 -17.59 -0.48 -5.94
CA GLU A 240 -17.64 0.31 -7.18
C GLU A 240 -19.06 0.82 -7.42
N VAL A 241 -19.16 2.11 -7.67
CA VAL A 241 -20.42 2.83 -7.93
C VAL A 241 -20.25 3.78 -9.12
N ARG A 242 -21.36 4.32 -9.63
CA ARG A 242 -21.30 5.41 -10.61
C ARG A 242 -20.54 6.61 -10.04
N LYS A 243 -19.72 7.27 -10.86
CA LYS A 243 -18.85 8.39 -10.43
C LYS A 243 -19.63 9.56 -9.80
N GLU A 244 -20.87 9.75 -10.21
CA GLU A 244 -21.74 10.82 -9.72
C GLU A 244 -22.02 10.69 -8.21
N ILE A 245 -22.05 9.44 -7.69
CA ILE A 245 -22.33 9.14 -6.28
C ILE A 245 -21.25 9.73 -5.35
N LEU A 246 -19.98 9.65 -5.74
CA LEU A 246 -18.87 10.16 -4.92
C LEU A 246 -18.46 11.60 -5.28
N LYS A 247 -18.97 12.17 -6.38
CA LYS A 247 -18.45 13.39 -6.97
C LYS A 247 -18.48 14.58 -6.00
N SER A 248 -19.56 14.77 -5.27
CA SER A 248 -19.70 15.89 -4.33
C SER A 248 -18.62 15.87 -3.24
N LEU A 249 -18.33 14.71 -2.70
CA LEU A 249 -17.31 14.53 -1.66
C LEU A 249 -15.90 14.57 -2.24
N THR A 250 -15.66 13.87 -3.36
CA THR A 250 -14.31 13.73 -3.92
C THR A 250 -13.82 14.98 -4.67
N SER A 251 -14.69 15.91 -5.02
CA SER A 251 -14.29 17.23 -5.54
C SER A 251 -13.63 18.11 -4.48
N ILE A 252 -13.93 17.87 -3.19
CA ILE A 252 -13.37 18.62 -2.06
C ILE A 252 -12.25 17.81 -1.40
N ILE A 253 -12.48 16.54 -1.11
CA ILE A 253 -11.52 15.62 -0.47
C ILE A 253 -11.32 14.43 -1.42
N TYR A 254 -10.18 14.38 -2.10
CA TYR A 254 -9.94 13.39 -3.15
C TYR A 254 -10.06 11.94 -2.67
N ASP A 255 -9.47 11.63 -1.53
CA ASP A 255 -9.48 10.29 -0.91
C ASP A 255 -10.02 10.37 0.54
N PRO A 256 -11.35 10.46 0.71
CA PRO A 256 -11.95 10.56 2.02
C PRO A 256 -11.77 9.25 2.81
N THR A 257 -11.13 9.33 3.95
CA THR A 257 -11.05 8.22 4.91
C THR A 257 -12.12 8.43 5.98
N ILE A 258 -13.20 7.66 5.86
CA ILE A 258 -14.35 7.70 6.77
C ILE A 258 -14.32 6.44 7.63
N PHE A 259 -14.31 6.63 8.96
CA PHE A 259 -14.36 5.55 9.93
C PHE A 259 -15.79 5.43 10.48
N ILE A 260 -16.26 4.20 10.54
CA ILE A 260 -17.60 3.85 11.05
C ILE A 260 -17.44 2.75 12.08
N GLN A 261 -18.11 2.90 13.24
CA GLN A 261 -18.22 1.85 14.23
C GLN A 261 -19.48 1.04 13.93
N THR A 262 -19.34 -0.29 13.76
CA THR A 262 -20.46 -1.16 13.41
C THR A 262 -21.32 -1.49 14.64
N LYS A 263 -22.61 -1.64 14.42
CA LYS A 263 -23.57 -1.81 15.51
C LYS A 263 -23.51 -3.19 16.16
N THR A 264 -23.41 -4.25 15.35
CA THR A 264 -23.51 -5.63 15.83
C THR A 264 -22.24 -6.08 16.56
N TYR A 265 -21.08 -5.76 16.03
CA TYR A 265 -19.82 -6.27 16.55
C TYR A 265 -18.91 -5.23 17.19
N ASP A 266 -19.33 -3.96 17.18
CA ASP A 266 -18.51 -2.86 17.64
C ASP A 266 -17.12 -2.83 17.00
N ASP A 267 -17.07 -3.21 15.71
CA ASP A 267 -15.85 -3.20 14.93
C ASP A 267 -15.72 -1.92 14.13
N GLN A 268 -14.50 -1.47 13.94
CA GLN A 268 -14.22 -0.35 13.06
C GLN A 268 -14.14 -0.83 11.59
N ILE A 269 -14.98 -0.24 10.73
CA ILE A 269 -14.88 -0.33 9.28
C ILE A 269 -14.58 1.04 8.69
N ARG A 270 -13.85 1.11 7.59
CA ARG A 270 -13.48 2.38 6.97
C ARG A 270 -13.43 2.34 5.46
N THR A 271 -13.63 3.52 4.83
CA THR A 271 -13.23 3.74 3.45
C THR A 271 -11.71 3.89 3.36
N PHE A 272 -11.15 3.45 2.24
CA PHE A 272 -9.72 3.54 1.99
C PHE A 272 -9.45 3.55 0.49
N CYS A 273 -8.41 4.27 0.05
CA CYS A 273 -7.95 4.27 -1.33
C CYS A 273 -9.10 4.53 -2.32
N THR A 274 -9.80 5.66 -2.14
CA THR A 274 -10.86 6.10 -3.03
C THR A 274 -10.27 6.55 -4.37
N ASN A 275 -10.86 6.10 -5.47
CA ASN A 275 -10.43 6.39 -6.83
C ASN A 275 -11.57 7.03 -7.64
N PRO A 276 -11.69 8.36 -7.64
CA PRO A 276 -12.72 9.07 -8.40
C PRO A 276 -12.47 8.92 -9.91
N GLY A 277 -13.48 8.40 -10.64
CA GLY A 277 -13.32 8.10 -12.07
C GLY A 277 -12.25 7.02 -12.35
N GLY A 278 -11.92 6.20 -11.37
CA GLY A 278 -10.86 5.19 -11.44
C GLY A 278 -11.35 3.81 -11.87
N PHE A 279 -10.47 2.84 -11.76
CA PHE A 279 -10.69 1.46 -12.20
C PHE A 279 -10.44 0.50 -11.04
N VAL A 280 -11.22 -0.58 -10.97
CA VAL A 280 -10.91 -1.71 -10.11
C VAL A 280 -9.81 -2.53 -10.77
N ALA A 281 -8.83 -2.98 -10.00
CA ALA A 281 -7.68 -3.72 -10.47
C ALA A 281 -7.47 -5.01 -9.68
N LYS A 282 -6.75 -5.96 -10.28
CA LYS A 282 -6.24 -7.14 -9.57
C LYS A 282 -4.89 -6.82 -8.94
N GLU A 283 -4.69 -7.29 -7.73
CA GLU A 283 -3.41 -7.27 -7.05
C GLU A 283 -2.99 -8.70 -6.71
N ASN A 284 -1.78 -9.07 -7.10
CA ASN A 284 -1.24 -10.38 -6.76
C ASN A 284 -0.38 -10.28 -5.50
N TYR A 285 -0.87 -10.87 -4.43
CA TYR A 285 -0.19 -10.90 -3.15
C TYR A 285 0.28 -12.33 -2.84
N TYR A 286 1.57 -12.56 -2.86
CA TYR A 286 2.18 -13.88 -2.58
C TYR A 286 1.59 -15.05 -3.38
N GLY A 287 1.11 -14.81 -4.60
CA GLY A 287 0.49 -15.83 -5.45
C GLY A 287 -1.04 -15.90 -5.36
N TYR A 288 -1.65 -15.10 -4.49
CA TYR A 288 -3.11 -14.97 -4.40
C TYR A 288 -3.57 -13.68 -5.06
N ILE A 289 -4.64 -13.76 -5.83
CA ILE A 289 -5.29 -12.61 -6.45
C ILE A 289 -6.28 -12.01 -5.48
N CYS A 290 -6.04 -10.77 -5.12
CA CYS A 290 -6.95 -9.88 -4.38
C CYS A 290 -7.38 -8.73 -5.30
N VAL A 291 -8.19 -7.80 -4.77
CA VAL A 291 -8.60 -6.60 -5.49
C VAL A 291 -7.90 -5.37 -4.92
N ASN A 292 -7.75 -4.37 -5.77
CA ASN A 292 -7.30 -3.03 -5.45
C ASN A 292 -7.98 -2.05 -6.41
N GLY A 293 -7.66 -0.77 -6.32
CA GLY A 293 -8.10 0.25 -7.27
C GLY A 293 -6.94 1.13 -7.72
N HIS A 294 -7.10 1.76 -8.86
CA HIS A 294 -6.17 2.80 -9.31
C HIS A 294 -6.91 3.91 -10.06
N ALA A 295 -6.31 5.07 -10.08
CA ALA A 295 -6.78 6.22 -10.84
C ALA A 295 -5.66 6.75 -11.74
N LEU A 296 -5.96 6.89 -13.01
CA LEU A 296 -5.10 7.57 -13.97
C LEU A 296 -5.36 9.06 -13.91
N LYS A 297 -4.37 9.90 -14.23
CA LYS A 297 -4.54 11.34 -14.28
C LYS A 297 -5.36 11.72 -15.52
N ASP A 298 -5.02 11.17 -16.66
CA ASP A 298 -5.52 11.57 -17.97
C ASP A 298 -6.71 10.74 -18.46
N VAL A 299 -6.95 9.54 -17.91
CA VAL A 299 -8.03 8.65 -18.32
C VAL A 299 -9.00 8.39 -17.15
N LYS A 300 -10.29 8.63 -17.39
CA LYS A 300 -11.34 8.44 -16.39
C LYS A 300 -12.38 7.44 -16.85
N SER A 301 -12.85 6.61 -15.91
CA SER A 301 -14.02 5.74 -16.11
C SER A 301 -15.32 6.48 -15.76
N ASN A 302 -16.46 5.80 -16.02
CA ASN A 302 -17.77 6.27 -15.59
C ASN A 302 -18.10 5.90 -14.14
N ASN A 303 -17.18 5.24 -13.44
CA ASN A 303 -17.36 4.79 -12.07
C ASN A 303 -16.32 5.42 -11.14
N SER A 304 -16.59 5.33 -9.86
CA SER A 304 -15.62 5.54 -8.79
C SER A 304 -15.59 4.32 -7.90
N ASN A 305 -14.46 4.04 -7.28
CA ASN A 305 -14.34 2.89 -6.40
C ASN A 305 -13.53 3.23 -5.14
N PHE A 306 -13.74 2.45 -4.09
CA PHE A 306 -12.98 2.55 -2.84
C PHE A 306 -12.93 1.19 -2.14
N ALA A 307 -11.90 0.95 -1.35
CA ALA A 307 -11.85 -0.17 -0.42
C ALA A 307 -12.76 0.12 0.77
N PHE A 308 -13.53 -0.87 1.19
CA PHE A 308 -14.35 -0.82 2.39
C PHE A 308 -13.96 -2.00 3.27
N ILE A 309 -13.12 -1.72 4.26
CA ILE A 309 -12.34 -2.72 4.98
C ILE A 309 -12.56 -2.60 6.49
N SER A 310 -12.79 -3.76 7.11
CA SER A 310 -12.95 -3.91 8.55
C SER A 310 -11.62 -4.35 9.18
N LYS A 311 -11.25 -3.69 10.29
CA LYS A 311 -10.10 -4.06 11.09
C LYS A 311 -10.40 -5.37 11.82
N VAL A 312 -9.51 -6.35 11.69
CA VAL A 312 -9.62 -7.64 12.37
C VAL A 312 -8.58 -7.70 13.49
N ASN A 313 -9.06 -7.82 14.72
CA ASN A 313 -8.23 -8.09 15.89
C ASN A 313 -8.38 -9.57 16.22
N LEU A 314 -7.30 -10.34 16.10
CA LEU A 314 -7.30 -11.74 16.50
C LEU A 314 -7.06 -11.82 18.02
N THR A 315 -7.69 -12.82 18.66
CA THR A 315 -7.50 -13.11 20.07
C THR A 315 -6.24 -13.94 20.29
N GLU A 316 -5.59 -13.77 21.43
CA GLU A 316 -4.49 -14.64 21.82
C GLU A 316 -4.94 -16.11 21.89
N PRO A 317 -4.08 -17.08 21.55
CA PRO A 317 -2.65 -16.94 21.25
C PRO A 317 -2.34 -16.69 19.75
N VAL A 318 -3.30 -16.33 18.93
CA VAL A 318 -3.09 -16.16 17.48
C VAL A 318 -2.34 -14.84 17.23
N THR A 319 -1.08 -14.95 16.87
CA THR A 319 -0.20 -13.82 16.62
C THR A 319 0.01 -13.55 15.11
N ASN A 320 -0.23 -14.55 14.26
CA ASN A 320 0.02 -14.45 12.82
C ASN A 320 -1.24 -14.03 12.04
N THR A 321 -1.54 -12.74 12.05
CA THR A 321 -2.67 -12.17 11.29
C THR A 321 -2.50 -12.34 9.78
N ARG A 322 -1.27 -12.45 9.29
CA ARG A 322 -0.97 -12.68 7.87
C ARG A 322 -1.50 -14.03 7.40
N GLU A 323 -1.26 -15.10 8.14
CA GLU A 323 -1.76 -16.43 7.79
C GLU A 323 -3.28 -16.45 7.70
N TYR A 324 -3.97 -15.75 8.59
CA TYR A 324 -5.42 -15.60 8.51
C TYR A 324 -5.85 -14.93 7.21
N GLY A 325 -5.22 -13.83 6.83
CA GLY A 325 -5.50 -13.15 5.55
C GLY A 325 -5.16 -13.99 4.33
N GLU A 326 -4.03 -14.71 4.35
CA GLU A 326 -3.64 -15.64 3.28
C GLU A 326 -4.64 -16.81 3.15
N ALA A 327 -5.19 -17.32 4.26
CA ALA A 327 -6.23 -18.36 4.23
C ALA A 327 -7.50 -17.87 3.54
N ILE A 328 -7.96 -16.65 3.84
CA ILE A 328 -9.11 -16.02 3.15
C ILE A 328 -8.82 -15.81 1.67
N ALA A 329 -7.64 -15.28 1.32
CA ALA A 329 -7.24 -15.10 -0.06
C ALA A 329 -7.18 -16.44 -0.82
N LYS A 330 -6.69 -17.50 -0.19
CA LYS A 330 -6.65 -18.86 -0.75
C LYS A 330 -8.04 -19.40 -1.05
N ILE A 331 -8.98 -19.27 -0.12
CA ILE A 331 -10.39 -19.68 -0.32
C ILE A 331 -10.98 -18.90 -1.49
N ALA A 332 -10.82 -17.58 -1.53
CA ALA A 332 -11.28 -16.73 -2.61
C ALA A 332 -10.74 -17.16 -3.97
N ASN A 333 -9.44 -17.44 -4.06
CA ASN A 333 -8.81 -17.87 -5.31
C ASN A 333 -9.26 -19.28 -5.73
N THR A 334 -9.55 -20.16 -4.78
CA THR A 334 -10.13 -21.48 -5.08
C THR A 334 -11.52 -21.34 -5.72
N LEU A 335 -12.39 -20.51 -5.14
CA LEU A 335 -13.76 -20.30 -5.65
C LEU A 335 -13.78 -19.45 -6.92
N GLY A 336 -12.90 -18.46 -7.02
CA GLY A 336 -12.80 -17.56 -8.18
C GLY A 336 -11.93 -18.08 -9.32
N GLY A 337 -11.29 -19.27 -9.18
CA GLY A 337 -10.37 -19.77 -10.20
C GLY A 337 -9.21 -18.84 -10.50
N GLY A 338 -8.69 -18.14 -9.48
CA GLY A 338 -7.61 -17.14 -9.62
C GLY A 338 -8.10 -15.77 -10.12
N LYS A 339 -9.40 -15.49 -10.00
CA LYS A 339 -10.02 -14.20 -10.32
C LYS A 339 -10.74 -13.63 -9.10
N PRO A 340 -10.87 -12.29 -8.99
CA PRO A 340 -11.73 -11.69 -7.98
C PRO A 340 -13.19 -12.13 -8.14
N ILE A 341 -13.88 -12.26 -7.01
CA ILE A 341 -15.31 -12.51 -6.99
C ILE A 341 -16.05 -11.18 -7.03
N LEU A 342 -17.02 -11.06 -7.93
CA LEU A 342 -17.91 -9.91 -8.06
C LEU A 342 -19.33 -10.30 -7.66
N GLN A 343 -19.93 -9.50 -6.78
CA GLN A 343 -21.31 -9.64 -6.35
C GLN A 343 -22.01 -8.27 -6.32
N THR A 344 -23.27 -8.19 -6.72
CA THR A 344 -24.08 -6.98 -6.52
C THR A 344 -24.56 -6.92 -5.07
N LEU A 345 -24.65 -5.69 -4.52
CA LEU A 345 -25.10 -5.51 -3.14
C LEU A 345 -26.50 -6.10 -2.89
N LYS A 346 -27.42 -6.00 -3.88
CA LYS A 346 -28.75 -6.61 -3.75
C LYS A 346 -28.71 -8.13 -3.64
N ASP A 347 -27.80 -8.79 -4.34
CA ASP A 347 -27.66 -10.24 -4.28
C ASP A 347 -27.01 -10.65 -2.94
N LEU A 348 -26.02 -9.91 -2.45
CA LEU A 348 -25.44 -10.12 -1.13
C LEU A 348 -26.49 -9.98 -0.01
N LYS A 349 -27.30 -8.91 -0.02
CA LYS A 349 -28.39 -8.70 0.94
C LYS A 349 -29.45 -9.82 0.92
N ARG A 350 -29.63 -10.47 -0.23
CA ARG A 350 -30.56 -11.60 -0.41
C ARG A 350 -29.93 -12.96 -0.10
N GLY A 351 -28.67 -13.00 0.30
CA GLY A 351 -27.96 -14.24 0.59
C GLY A 351 -27.81 -15.16 -0.62
N ARG A 352 -27.64 -14.61 -1.81
CA ARG A 352 -27.52 -15.39 -3.05
C ARG A 352 -26.37 -14.91 -3.93
N ARG A 353 -25.73 -15.84 -4.63
CA ARG A 353 -24.68 -15.49 -5.60
C ARG A 353 -25.21 -14.58 -6.71
N SER A 354 -24.36 -13.69 -7.21
CA SER A 354 -24.60 -12.99 -8.48
C SER A 354 -24.33 -13.90 -9.69
N THR A 355 -24.92 -13.55 -10.81
CA THR A 355 -24.67 -14.19 -12.11
C THR A 355 -24.30 -13.10 -13.13
N GLU A 356 -23.58 -13.47 -14.19
CA GLU A 356 -23.23 -12.56 -15.28
C GLU A 356 -24.45 -11.81 -15.84
N GLU A 357 -25.59 -12.51 -16.00
CA GLU A 357 -26.81 -11.89 -16.49
C GLU A 357 -27.37 -10.82 -15.54
N ARG A 358 -27.28 -11.05 -14.22
CA ARG A 358 -27.75 -10.07 -13.23
C ARG A 358 -26.85 -8.84 -13.19
N ILE A 359 -25.53 -9.05 -13.29
CA ILE A 359 -24.57 -7.96 -13.34
C ILE A 359 -24.78 -7.12 -14.61
N LYS A 360 -24.94 -7.76 -15.78
CA LYS A 360 -25.16 -7.07 -17.06
C LYS A 360 -26.47 -6.28 -17.13
N LYS A 361 -27.49 -6.68 -16.36
CA LYS A 361 -28.77 -5.95 -16.25
C LYS A 361 -28.69 -4.73 -15.36
N GLY A 362 -27.62 -4.57 -14.58
CA GLY A 362 -27.39 -3.43 -13.71
C GLY A 362 -26.91 -2.20 -14.49
N PHE A 363 -27.09 -1.02 -13.91
CA PHE A 363 -26.62 0.25 -14.51
C PHE A 363 -25.18 0.60 -14.14
N VAL A 364 -24.54 -0.13 -13.23
CA VAL A 364 -23.11 -0.01 -12.92
C VAL A 364 -22.36 -1.05 -13.72
N GLU A 365 -21.68 -0.63 -14.77
CA GLU A 365 -20.86 -1.52 -15.59
C GLU A 365 -19.51 -1.77 -14.92
N PRO A 366 -19.08 -3.04 -14.64
CA PRO A 366 -17.81 -3.35 -14.04
C PRO A 366 -16.62 -2.78 -14.81
N THR A 367 -15.73 -2.02 -14.15
CA THR A 367 -14.48 -1.54 -14.77
C THR A 367 -13.43 -2.67 -14.85
N LEU A 368 -13.37 -3.56 -13.88
CA LEU A 368 -12.58 -4.78 -13.98
C LEU A 368 -13.34 -5.80 -14.82
N LYS A 369 -12.77 -6.24 -15.96
CA LYS A 369 -13.43 -7.20 -16.86
C LYS A 369 -13.12 -8.65 -16.53
N ASP A 370 -12.00 -8.94 -15.87
CA ASP A 370 -11.57 -10.29 -15.50
C ASP A 370 -11.94 -10.63 -14.05
N TYR A 371 -13.22 -10.93 -13.83
CA TYR A 371 -13.82 -11.35 -12.56
C TYR A 371 -14.62 -12.64 -12.70
N VAL A 372 -15.12 -13.16 -11.59
CA VAL A 372 -16.12 -14.24 -11.53
C VAL A 372 -17.34 -13.73 -10.78
N ALA A 373 -18.52 -13.83 -11.39
CA ALA A 373 -19.77 -13.55 -10.72
C ALA A 373 -20.02 -14.64 -9.65
N GLY A 374 -20.12 -14.26 -8.37
CA GLY A 374 -20.12 -15.22 -7.28
C GLY A 374 -20.82 -14.75 -6.01
N ASP A 375 -20.44 -15.38 -4.91
CA ASP A 375 -20.96 -15.12 -3.58
C ASP A 375 -19.79 -14.83 -2.61
N LEU A 376 -19.73 -13.61 -2.13
CA LEU A 376 -18.71 -13.17 -1.17
C LEU A 376 -18.91 -13.78 0.22
N ALA A 377 -20.12 -14.19 0.57
CA ALA A 377 -20.39 -14.83 1.85
C ALA A 377 -19.80 -16.26 1.96
N LEU A 378 -19.41 -16.88 0.84
CA LEU A 378 -18.64 -18.13 0.84
C LEU A 378 -17.15 -17.94 1.11
N VAL A 379 -16.67 -16.69 1.08
CA VAL A 379 -15.25 -16.33 1.20
C VAL A 379 -14.97 -15.54 2.47
N LEU A 380 -15.74 -14.48 2.68
CA LEU A 380 -15.55 -13.59 3.81
C LEU A 380 -16.30 -14.12 5.03
N PRO A 381 -15.66 -14.08 6.22
CA PRO A 381 -16.34 -14.41 7.47
C PRO A 381 -17.64 -13.61 7.65
N HIS A 382 -18.65 -14.22 8.26
CA HIS A 382 -19.94 -13.60 8.53
C HIS A 382 -19.81 -12.23 9.21
N ARG A 383 -18.90 -12.11 10.18
CA ARG A 383 -18.59 -10.85 10.87
C ARG A 383 -18.18 -9.74 9.91
N ILE A 384 -17.35 -10.05 8.91
CA ILE A 384 -16.91 -9.08 7.91
C ILE A 384 -18.07 -8.68 6.98
N ILE A 385 -18.89 -9.64 6.56
CA ILE A 385 -20.09 -9.36 5.75
C ILE A 385 -21.07 -8.46 6.50
N THR A 386 -21.32 -8.74 7.78
CA THR A 386 -22.19 -7.91 8.64
C THR A 386 -21.63 -6.49 8.76
N ASN A 387 -20.34 -6.36 9.04
CA ASN A 387 -19.69 -5.05 9.12
C ASN A 387 -19.80 -4.25 7.81
N ILE A 388 -19.66 -4.91 6.66
CA ILE A 388 -19.80 -4.26 5.34
C ILE A 388 -21.24 -3.77 5.15
N LEU A 389 -22.24 -4.60 5.43
CA LEU A 389 -23.64 -4.22 5.24
C LEU A 389 -24.07 -3.07 6.15
N GLU A 390 -23.74 -3.15 7.44
CA GLU A 390 -24.03 -2.09 8.41
C GLU A 390 -23.27 -0.79 8.08
N GLY A 391 -22.00 -0.93 7.71
CA GLY A 391 -21.17 0.22 7.34
C GLY A 391 -21.69 0.92 6.07
N LEU A 392 -22.17 0.17 5.07
CA LEU A 392 -22.78 0.76 3.87
C LEU A 392 -24.10 1.48 4.18
N GLU A 393 -24.88 1.00 5.16
CA GLU A 393 -26.11 1.70 5.61
C GLU A 393 -25.78 3.05 6.26
N VAL A 394 -24.72 3.12 7.06
CA VAL A 394 -24.26 4.39 7.65
C VAL A 394 -23.67 5.28 6.57
N LEU A 395 -22.86 4.72 5.67
CA LEU A 395 -22.20 5.46 4.60
C LEU A 395 -23.21 6.07 3.60
N ASP A 396 -24.37 5.42 3.38
CA ASP A 396 -25.44 5.94 2.52
C ASP A 396 -26.09 7.23 3.04
N LYS A 397 -26.07 7.45 4.34
CA LYS A 397 -26.51 8.72 4.95
C LYS A 397 -25.56 9.88 4.64
N ILE A 398 -24.31 9.55 4.38
CA ILE A 398 -23.22 10.50 4.08
C ILE A 398 -23.06 10.67 2.57
N ILE A 399 -23.15 9.55 1.84
CA ILE A 399 -22.96 9.45 0.39
C ILE A 399 -24.20 8.74 -0.20
N PRO A 400 -25.29 9.47 -0.42
CA PRO A 400 -26.55 8.89 -0.90
C PRO A 400 -26.37 8.11 -2.21
N GLY A 401 -26.86 6.87 -2.23
CA GLY A 401 -26.78 5.96 -3.36
C GLY A 401 -25.64 4.94 -3.30
N VAL A 402 -24.74 5.03 -2.32
CA VAL A 402 -23.65 4.03 -2.16
C VAL A 402 -24.22 2.68 -1.73
N ASN A 403 -25.32 2.65 -1.01
CA ASN A 403 -26.03 1.44 -0.56
C ASN A 403 -27.11 0.97 -1.53
N ASN A 404 -27.06 1.42 -2.79
CA ASN A 404 -27.96 0.98 -3.84
C ASN A 404 -27.74 -0.49 -4.17
N GLY A 405 -28.83 -1.22 -4.52
CA GLY A 405 -28.74 -2.64 -4.86
C GLY A 405 -27.81 -2.95 -6.04
N GLU A 406 -27.56 -2.00 -6.94
CA GLU A 406 -26.70 -2.16 -8.11
C GLU A 406 -25.21 -1.85 -7.80
N THR A 407 -24.89 -1.40 -6.60
CA THR A 407 -23.49 -1.23 -6.15
C THR A 407 -22.75 -2.56 -6.30
N LEU A 408 -21.56 -2.50 -6.89
CA LEU A 408 -20.72 -3.67 -7.13
C LEU A 408 -19.71 -3.85 -6.01
N LEU A 409 -19.58 -5.09 -5.54
CA LEU A 409 -18.66 -5.51 -4.50
C LEU A 409 -17.70 -6.53 -5.05
N TYR A 410 -16.41 -6.23 -5.03
CA TYR A 410 -15.36 -7.17 -5.43
C TYR A 410 -14.61 -7.65 -4.20
N GLY A 411 -14.25 -8.91 -4.16
CA GLY A 411 -13.47 -9.44 -3.03
C GLY A 411 -12.57 -10.62 -3.38
N PRO A 412 -11.62 -10.86 -2.44
CA PRO A 412 -11.40 -10.09 -1.22
C PRO A 412 -10.51 -8.86 -1.45
N GLU A 413 -10.73 -7.79 -0.71
CA GLU A 413 -9.75 -6.74 -0.48
C GLU A 413 -9.08 -6.99 0.86
N ILE A 414 -7.76 -7.17 0.86
CA ILE A 414 -7.02 -7.48 2.09
C ILE A 414 -5.84 -6.54 2.19
N LYS A 415 -5.77 -5.78 3.28
CA LYS A 415 -4.61 -4.98 3.60
C LYS A 415 -3.74 -5.70 4.60
N PHE A 416 -2.69 -6.31 4.08
CA PHE A 416 -1.64 -6.92 4.88
C PHE A 416 -0.72 -5.85 5.45
N PHE A 417 -0.37 -5.96 6.72
CA PHE A 417 0.66 -5.15 7.34
C PHE A 417 1.90 -6.01 7.63
N SER A 418 3.05 -5.38 7.56
CA SER A 418 4.30 -6.02 7.96
C SER A 418 4.43 -6.04 9.48
N ASN A 419 5.19 -7.00 10.01
CA ASN A 419 5.54 -6.99 11.42
C ASN A 419 6.37 -5.75 11.75
N GLU A 420 6.12 -5.13 12.89
CA GLU A 420 6.86 -3.98 13.35
C GLU A 420 8.14 -4.44 14.04
N ILE A 421 9.28 -4.20 13.40
CA ILE A 421 10.61 -4.54 13.93
C ILE A 421 10.96 -3.58 15.06
N GLU A 422 11.48 -4.08 16.18
CA GLU A 422 11.92 -3.24 17.29
C GLU A 422 13.19 -2.48 16.92
N THR A 423 13.15 -1.15 17.09
CA THR A 423 14.24 -0.22 16.80
C THR A 423 14.22 0.93 17.78
N ASP A 424 15.30 1.67 17.87
CA ASP A 424 15.33 2.97 18.54
C ASP A 424 14.60 4.07 17.72
N ASN A 425 14.60 5.31 18.23
CA ASN A 425 13.97 6.46 17.56
C ASN A 425 14.63 6.83 16.21
N LYS A 426 15.84 6.31 15.95
CA LYS A 426 16.60 6.52 14.71
C LYS A 426 16.47 5.32 13.77
N MET A 427 15.49 4.46 13.98
CA MET A 427 15.24 3.24 13.19
C MET A 427 16.39 2.23 13.23
N LYS A 428 17.32 2.37 14.19
CA LYS A 428 18.48 1.52 14.38
C LYS A 428 18.16 0.37 15.33
N ILE A 429 18.64 -0.84 15.07
CA ILE A 429 18.57 -1.93 16.03
C ILE A 429 19.66 -1.78 17.10
N LYS A 430 19.41 -2.37 18.26
CA LYS A 430 20.32 -2.28 19.39
C LYS A 430 21.69 -2.91 19.05
N ASP A 431 22.76 -2.21 19.39
CA ASP A 431 24.16 -2.67 19.29
C ASP A 431 24.65 -3.03 17.86
N GLU A 432 23.91 -2.66 16.81
CA GLU A 432 24.26 -2.94 15.42
C GLU A 432 24.06 -1.71 14.52
N ASP A 433 24.86 -1.57 13.47
CA ASP A 433 24.71 -0.52 12.46
C ASP A 433 23.78 -0.97 11.32
N ILE A 434 22.64 -1.56 11.70
CA ILE A 434 21.55 -1.95 10.81
C ILE A 434 20.31 -1.11 11.16
N TYR A 435 19.67 -0.58 10.12
CA TYR A 435 18.49 0.27 10.22
C TYR A 435 17.32 -0.38 9.49
N PHE A 436 16.14 -0.41 10.11
CA PHE A 436 14.92 -0.93 9.50
C PHE A 436 13.92 0.19 9.28
N ILE A 437 13.60 0.47 8.01
CA ILE A 437 12.76 1.60 7.60
C ILE A 437 11.62 1.17 6.67
N GLY A 438 10.61 2.02 6.53
CA GLY A 438 9.52 1.87 5.58
C GLY A 438 8.52 0.75 5.91
N ASP A 439 7.74 0.37 4.90
CA ASP A 439 6.60 -0.55 5.03
C ASP A 439 7.03 -1.99 5.38
N GLY A 440 8.12 -2.48 4.81
CA GLY A 440 8.62 -3.84 5.06
C GLY A 440 9.03 -4.09 6.50
N ALA A 441 9.44 -3.06 7.22
CA ALA A 441 9.80 -3.08 8.63
C ALA A 441 8.63 -2.74 9.58
N GLY A 442 7.43 -2.54 9.04
CA GLY A 442 6.25 -2.15 9.82
C GLY A 442 6.27 -0.71 10.33
N LYS A 443 7.17 0.14 9.83
CA LYS A 443 7.33 1.54 10.26
C LYS A 443 6.41 2.50 9.52
N ALA A 444 5.99 2.14 8.32
CA ALA A 444 5.15 2.95 7.45
C ALA A 444 4.09 2.11 6.73
N GLY A 445 3.06 2.73 6.19
CA GLY A 445 2.00 2.08 5.41
C GLY A 445 1.50 2.93 4.24
N ASN A 446 2.17 4.07 3.98
CA ASN A 446 1.92 4.94 2.83
C ASN A 446 3.24 5.54 2.32
N ILE A 447 3.20 6.16 1.13
CA ILE A 447 4.39 6.64 0.42
C ILE A 447 5.12 7.72 1.24
N VAL A 448 4.40 8.72 1.76
CA VAL A 448 5.00 9.86 2.46
C VAL A 448 5.66 9.44 3.77
N THR A 449 4.95 8.66 4.61
CA THR A 449 5.56 8.19 5.87
C THR A 449 6.70 7.19 5.62
N ALA A 450 6.66 6.40 4.52
CA ALA A 450 7.78 5.56 4.16
C ALA A 450 9.01 6.39 3.74
N ALA A 451 8.81 7.50 3.04
CA ALA A 451 9.89 8.43 2.69
C ALA A 451 10.45 9.17 3.91
N ALA A 452 9.61 9.40 4.93
CA ALA A 452 9.98 10.09 6.17
C ALA A 452 10.70 9.19 7.20
N THR A 453 10.68 7.87 7.03
CA THR A 453 11.41 6.95 7.92
C THR A 453 12.84 6.77 7.48
#